data_bec4ba89ae9106011543af9ecded895c
#
_entry.id   bec4ba89ae9106011543af9ecded895c
#
_cell.length_a   1.000
_cell.length_b   1.000
_cell.length_c   1.000
_cell.angle_alpha   90.00
_cell.angle_beta   90.00
_cell.angle_gamma   90.00
#
_symmetry.space_group_name_H-M   'P 1'
#
loop_
_entity.id
_entity.type
_entity.pdbx_description
1 polymer ?
#
loop_
_entity_poly.entity_id
_entity_poly.type
_entity_poly.pdbx_seq_one_letter_code
_entity_poly.pdbx_strand_id
1 'polypeptide(L)'
;MSDAVHLGSGKVRELYALDDERLLLVASDRISTFDVVLPTAIPDKGRVLTGLSGFWFARTTGICPNHLLALRPDGRSTECRRLEMLPIECVVRGYLSGSGWKDYGKTGEVCGHRLPTGLRESDRLPEPIFTPATKATS
;
A
#
# COMPACT_ATOMS: atom_id res chain seq x y z
N MET A 1 11.03 -18.00 20.01
CA MET A 1 10.80 -16.79 19.19
C MET A 1 12.13 -16.08 19.14
N SER A 2 12.87 -16.24 18.03
CA SER A 2 14.17 -15.57 17.88
C SER A 2 13.96 -14.05 17.87
N ASP A 3 14.92 -13.36 18.38
CA ASP A 3 15.02 -11.96 18.75
C ASP A 3 14.74 -10.97 17.59
N ALA A 4 13.47 -10.88 17.16
CA ALA A 4 13.05 -9.90 16.17
C ALA A 4 13.24 -8.49 16.75
N VAL A 5 14.07 -7.68 16.12
CA VAL A 5 14.38 -6.32 16.56
C VAL A 5 13.34 -5.36 15.97
N HIS A 6 12.63 -4.63 16.82
CA HIS A 6 11.67 -3.62 16.38
C HIS A 6 12.41 -2.47 15.69
N LEU A 7 12.04 -2.20 14.44
CA LEU A 7 12.62 -1.14 13.61
C LEU A 7 11.78 0.13 13.58
N GLY A 8 10.46 0.00 13.73
CA GLY A 8 9.57 1.16 13.72
C GLY A 8 8.11 0.79 13.62
N SER A 9 7.27 1.78 13.89
CA SER A 9 5.81 1.70 13.84
C SER A 9 5.27 2.62 12.77
N GLY A 10 4.56 2.05 11.81
CA GLY A 10 3.71 2.81 10.90
C GLY A 10 2.33 3.06 11.50
N LYS A 11 1.49 3.82 10.81
CA LYS A 11 0.11 4.13 11.25
C LYS A 11 -0.71 2.87 11.56
N VAL A 12 -0.52 1.81 10.77
CA VAL A 12 -1.31 0.57 10.85
C VAL A 12 -0.45 -0.71 10.78
N ARG A 13 0.86 -0.60 10.87
CA ARG A 13 1.81 -1.72 10.82
C ARG A 13 2.95 -1.53 11.80
N GLU A 14 3.50 -2.65 12.26
CA GLU A 14 4.78 -2.71 12.94
C GLU A 14 5.82 -3.38 12.04
N LEU A 15 7.06 -2.94 12.13
CA LEU A 15 8.18 -3.43 11.33
C LEU A 15 9.27 -3.96 12.26
N TYR A 16 9.69 -5.20 12.00
CA TYR A 16 10.77 -5.85 12.75
C TYR A 16 11.82 -6.39 11.78
N ALA A 17 13.08 -6.35 12.18
CA ALA A 17 14.13 -7.14 11.54
C ALA A 17 14.13 -8.55 12.13
N LEU A 18 14.13 -9.55 11.29
CA LEU A 18 14.41 -10.94 11.67
C LEU A 18 15.91 -11.22 11.58
N ASP A 19 16.55 -10.64 10.58
CA ASP A 19 18.01 -10.64 10.32
C ASP A 19 18.34 -9.54 9.32
N ASP A 20 19.57 -9.59 8.75
CA ASP A 20 20.03 -8.58 7.78
C ASP A 20 19.30 -8.63 6.43
N GLU A 21 18.71 -9.77 6.08
CA GLU A 21 18.05 -10.00 4.79
C GLU A 21 16.52 -10.07 4.88
N ARG A 22 15.96 -10.21 6.08
CA ARG A 22 14.53 -10.47 6.28
C ARG A 22 13.87 -9.51 7.26
N LEU A 23 12.65 -9.15 6.94
CA LEU A 23 11.77 -8.32 7.74
C LEU A 23 10.50 -9.10 8.12
N LEU A 24 9.91 -8.73 9.25
CA LEU A 24 8.57 -9.12 9.65
C LEU A 24 7.69 -7.87 9.66
N LEU A 25 6.67 -7.87 8.82
CA LEU A 25 5.61 -6.86 8.79
C LEU A 25 4.41 -7.40 9.56
N VAL A 26 3.99 -6.70 10.61
CA VAL A 26 2.84 -7.10 11.41
C VAL A 26 1.70 -6.11 11.19
N ALA A 27 0.64 -6.55 10.54
CA ALA A 27 -0.54 -5.74 10.31
C ALA A 27 -1.39 -5.63 11.58
N SER A 28 -1.71 -4.41 11.98
CA SER A 28 -2.60 -4.13 13.11
C SER A 28 -4.04 -3.92 12.67
N ASP A 29 -4.95 -3.93 13.64
CA ASP A 29 -6.36 -3.59 13.44
C ASP A 29 -6.62 -2.07 13.47
N ARG A 30 -5.58 -1.27 13.70
CA ARG A 30 -5.68 0.19 13.64
C ARG A 30 -6.13 0.64 12.25
N ILE A 31 -6.90 1.71 12.20
CA ILE A 31 -7.28 2.39 10.97
C ILE A 31 -6.85 3.85 11.05
N SER A 32 -6.42 4.42 9.94
CA SER A 32 -6.10 5.84 9.83
C SER A 32 -6.90 6.49 8.71
N THR A 33 -7.29 7.74 8.92
CA THR A 33 -7.92 8.60 7.92
C THR A 33 -7.28 9.98 7.97
N PHE A 34 -7.00 10.59 6.82
CA PHE A 34 -6.27 11.87 6.72
C PHE A 34 -5.04 11.92 7.63
N ASP A 35 -4.27 10.81 7.66
CA ASP A 35 -3.05 10.63 8.46
C ASP A 35 -3.25 10.57 9.99
N VAL A 36 -4.48 10.61 10.47
CA VAL A 36 -4.80 10.45 11.90
C VAL A 36 -5.18 9.00 12.15
N VAL A 37 -4.52 8.36 13.12
CA VAL A 37 -4.91 7.02 13.61
C VAL A 37 -6.14 7.17 14.49
N LEU A 38 -7.22 6.50 14.13
CA LEU A 38 -8.46 6.54 14.89
C LEU A 38 -8.33 5.71 16.19
N PRO A 39 -9.00 6.12 17.27
CA PRO A 39 -8.89 5.44 18.56
C PRO A 39 -9.51 4.04 18.58
N THR A 40 -10.49 3.79 17.70
CA THR A 40 -11.19 2.50 17.64
C THR A 40 -10.58 1.62 16.55
N ALA A 41 -10.10 0.44 16.93
CA ALA A 41 -9.62 -0.57 16.00
C ALA A 41 -10.79 -1.27 15.28
N ILE A 42 -10.54 -1.73 14.07
CA ILE A 42 -11.49 -2.58 13.33
C ILE A 42 -11.07 -4.04 13.52
N PRO A 43 -11.85 -4.86 14.23
CA PRO A 43 -11.50 -6.24 14.49
C PRO A 43 -11.16 -7.01 13.20
N ASP A 44 -10.09 -7.80 13.26
CA ASP A 44 -9.57 -8.63 12.16
C ASP A 44 -9.12 -7.90 10.88
N LYS A 45 -9.13 -6.56 10.85
CA LYS A 45 -8.67 -5.79 9.69
C LYS A 45 -7.26 -6.21 9.26
N GLY A 46 -6.34 -6.37 10.19
CA GLY A 46 -4.97 -6.80 9.90
C GLY A 46 -4.92 -8.16 9.23
N ARG A 47 -5.73 -9.12 9.70
CA ARG A 47 -5.81 -10.47 9.13
C ARG A 47 -6.40 -10.47 7.72
N VAL A 48 -7.47 -9.73 7.52
CA VAL A 48 -8.12 -9.60 6.19
C VAL A 48 -7.15 -9.01 5.19
N LEU A 49 -6.46 -7.91 5.54
CA LEU A 49 -5.52 -7.25 4.64
C LEU A 49 -4.29 -8.11 4.34
N THR A 50 -3.79 -8.85 5.31
CA THR A 50 -2.67 -9.79 5.12
C THR A 50 -3.08 -10.93 4.20
N GLY A 51 -4.27 -11.49 4.39
CA GLY A 51 -4.82 -12.54 3.53
C GLY A 51 -5.01 -12.06 2.08
N LEU A 52 -5.56 -10.87 1.88
CA LEU A 52 -5.70 -10.25 0.55
C LEU A 52 -4.34 -10.00 -0.12
N SER A 53 -3.34 -9.53 0.64
CA SER A 53 -1.99 -9.35 0.11
C SER A 53 -1.39 -10.67 -0.37
N GLY A 54 -1.50 -11.72 0.45
CA GLY A 54 -1.02 -13.06 0.07
C GLY A 54 -1.71 -13.61 -1.17
N PHE A 55 -3.03 -13.45 -1.27
CA PHE A 55 -3.81 -13.83 -2.44
C PHE A 55 -3.30 -13.15 -3.72
N TRP A 56 -3.09 -11.84 -3.68
CA TRP A 56 -2.63 -11.10 -4.84
C TRP A 56 -1.17 -11.41 -5.18
N PHE A 57 -0.27 -11.52 -4.20
CA PHE A 57 1.11 -11.92 -4.45
C PHE A 57 1.21 -13.27 -5.15
N ALA A 58 0.41 -14.26 -4.74
CA ALA A 58 0.36 -15.55 -5.40
C ALA A 58 -0.13 -15.45 -6.86
N ARG A 59 -1.15 -14.61 -7.14
CA ARG A 59 -1.70 -14.46 -8.49
C ARG A 59 -0.81 -13.66 -9.44
N THR A 60 0.02 -12.79 -8.92
CA THR A 60 0.88 -11.90 -9.73
C THR A 60 2.33 -12.40 -9.84
N THR A 61 2.65 -13.58 -9.30
CA THR A 61 4.00 -14.17 -9.34
C THR A 61 4.57 -14.26 -10.76
N GLY A 62 3.73 -14.55 -11.76
CA GLY A 62 4.14 -14.62 -13.17
C GLY A 62 4.23 -13.25 -13.87
N ILE A 63 3.83 -12.16 -13.19
CA ILE A 63 3.83 -10.80 -13.75
C ILE A 63 5.05 -10.02 -13.28
N CYS A 64 5.30 -10.02 -11.97
CA CYS A 64 6.49 -9.39 -11.39
C CYS A 64 6.93 -10.10 -10.11
N PRO A 65 8.23 -10.09 -9.80
CA PRO A 65 8.72 -10.54 -8.51
C PRO A 65 8.12 -9.73 -7.36
N ASN A 66 7.96 -10.36 -6.19
CA ASN A 66 7.54 -9.67 -4.98
C ASN A 66 8.45 -10.04 -3.79
N HIS A 67 8.29 -9.32 -2.68
CA HIS A 67 9.12 -9.48 -1.50
C HIS A 67 8.63 -10.55 -0.52
N LEU A 68 7.46 -11.14 -0.74
CA LEU A 68 6.85 -12.11 0.16
C LEU A 68 7.68 -13.39 0.23
N LEU A 69 8.05 -13.81 1.44
CA LEU A 69 8.67 -15.11 1.73
C LEU A 69 7.66 -16.06 2.36
N ALA A 70 6.93 -15.61 3.39
CA ALA A 70 5.94 -16.43 4.06
C ALA A 70 4.85 -15.59 4.75
N LEU A 71 3.65 -16.14 4.80
CA LEU A 71 2.59 -15.68 5.72
C LEU A 71 2.72 -16.49 7.01
N ARG A 72 2.66 -15.81 8.15
CA ARG A 72 2.75 -16.48 9.45
C ARG A 72 1.37 -17.01 9.90
N PRO A 73 1.34 -18.05 10.77
CA PRO A 73 0.09 -18.68 11.22
C PRO A 73 -0.87 -17.75 11.98
N ASP A 74 -0.36 -16.63 12.53
CA ASP A 74 -1.19 -15.62 13.20
C ASP A 74 -2.13 -14.85 12.24
N GLY A 75 -1.92 -15.02 10.91
CA GLY A 75 -2.69 -14.38 9.87
C GLY A 75 -2.47 -12.87 9.72
N ARG A 76 -1.56 -12.27 10.51
CA ARG A 76 -1.27 -10.83 10.54
C ARG A 76 0.15 -10.51 10.13
N SER A 77 1.05 -11.45 10.35
CA SER A 77 2.48 -11.26 10.14
C SER A 77 2.91 -11.82 8.79
N THR A 78 3.70 -11.04 8.09
CA THR A 78 4.26 -11.38 6.79
C THR A 78 5.78 -11.32 6.87
N GLU A 79 6.44 -12.44 6.58
CA GLU A 79 7.90 -12.48 6.42
C GLU A 79 8.25 -12.04 5.00
N CYS A 80 9.13 -11.07 4.89
CA CYS A 80 9.51 -10.44 3.63
C CYS A 80 11.01 -10.35 3.49
N ARG A 81 11.49 -10.32 2.24
CA ARG A 81 12.86 -9.88 1.94
C ARG A 81 13.05 -8.44 2.35
N ARG A 82 14.18 -8.12 2.96
CA ARG A 82 14.61 -6.75 3.20
C ARG A 82 15.12 -6.17 1.90
N LEU A 83 14.44 -5.16 1.38
CA LEU A 83 14.77 -4.51 0.12
C LEU A 83 15.03 -3.03 0.37
N GLU A 84 15.85 -2.43 -0.46
CA GLU A 84 15.98 -0.97 -0.54
C GLU A 84 14.74 -0.39 -1.20
N MET A 85 14.04 0.48 -0.48
CA MET A 85 12.79 1.07 -0.93
C MET A 85 13.06 2.33 -1.74
N LEU A 86 12.54 2.37 -2.97
CA LEU A 86 12.52 3.61 -3.74
C LEU A 86 11.53 4.62 -3.08
N PRO A 87 11.87 5.91 -3.02
CA PRO A 87 11.01 6.94 -2.41
C PRO A 87 9.87 7.35 -3.37
N ILE A 88 9.23 6.37 -3.96
CA ILE A 88 8.15 6.57 -4.94
C ILE A 88 6.96 5.73 -4.54
N GLU A 89 5.79 6.34 -4.52
CA GLU A 89 4.50 5.66 -4.41
C GLU A 89 3.90 5.50 -5.80
N CYS A 90 3.57 4.28 -6.16
CA CYS A 90 3.03 3.93 -7.48
C CYS A 90 1.55 3.60 -7.37
N VAL A 91 0.71 4.38 -8.04
CA VAL A 91 -0.74 4.17 -8.08
C VAL A 91 -1.18 4.02 -9.53
N VAL A 92 -1.91 2.94 -9.82
CA VAL A 92 -2.63 2.77 -11.09
C VAL A 92 -4.09 3.12 -10.84
N ARG A 93 -4.62 4.07 -11.59
CA ARG A 93 -6.00 4.55 -11.45
C ARG A 93 -6.86 4.08 -12.60
N GLY A 94 -7.90 3.31 -12.30
CA GLY A 94 -8.98 3.00 -13.24
C GLY A 94 -10.17 3.97 -13.14
N TYR A 95 -10.18 4.79 -12.09
CA TYR A 95 -11.24 5.75 -11.77
C TYR A 95 -10.64 7.08 -11.32
N LEU A 96 -11.34 8.18 -11.60
CA LEU A 96 -10.93 9.54 -11.27
C LEU A 96 -11.40 9.92 -9.86
N SER A 97 -10.57 9.67 -8.84
CA SER A 97 -10.92 9.94 -7.43
C SER A 97 -9.75 10.50 -6.63
N GLY A 98 -10.02 11.00 -5.43
CA GLY A 98 -9.04 11.46 -4.47
C GLY A 98 -8.14 12.59 -5.01
N SER A 99 -6.81 12.45 -4.88
CA SER A 99 -5.85 13.45 -5.39
C SER A 99 -5.95 13.62 -6.90
N GLY A 100 -6.18 12.53 -7.64
CA GLY A 100 -6.35 12.59 -9.10
C GLY A 100 -7.54 13.46 -9.52
N TRP A 101 -8.66 13.40 -8.81
CA TRP A 101 -9.79 14.29 -9.04
C TRP A 101 -9.45 15.76 -8.79
N LYS A 102 -8.72 16.03 -7.70
CA LYS A 102 -8.27 17.40 -7.37
C LYS A 102 -7.34 17.99 -8.44
N ASP A 103 -6.44 17.17 -9.00
CA ASP A 103 -5.51 17.59 -10.03
C ASP A 103 -6.24 17.82 -11.36
N TYR A 104 -7.12 16.91 -11.75
CA TYR A 104 -7.95 17.07 -12.94
C TYR A 104 -8.81 18.34 -12.89
N GLY A 105 -9.40 18.66 -11.75
CA GLY A 105 -10.20 19.88 -11.58
C GLY A 105 -9.41 21.17 -11.77
N LYS A 106 -8.08 21.15 -11.61
CA LYS A 106 -7.21 22.31 -11.80
C LYS A 106 -6.73 22.47 -13.23
N THR A 107 -6.34 21.36 -13.87
CA THR A 107 -5.58 21.39 -15.14
C THR A 107 -6.18 20.53 -16.25
N GLY A 108 -7.17 19.68 -15.97
CA GLY A 108 -7.66 18.67 -16.90
C GLY A 108 -6.70 17.47 -17.07
N GLU A 109 -5.63 17.43 -16.24
CA GLU A 109 -4.58 16.41 -16.32
C GLU A 109 -4.32 15.77 -14.97
N VAL A 110 -3.80 14.53 -14.98
CA VAL A 110 -3.33 13.82 -13.78
C VAL A 110 -1.96 13.20 -14.08
N CYS A 111 -0.91 13.61 -13.38
CA CYS A 111 0.48 13.16 -13.63
C CYS A 111 0.90 13.23 -15.11
N GLY A 112 0.53 14.30 -15.82
CA GLY A 112 0.85 14.49 -17.25
C GLY A 112 -0.06 13.72 -18.21
N HIS A 113 -1.01 12.92 -17.74
CA HIS A 113 -2.03 12.31 -18.55
C HIS A 113 -3.19 13.28 -18.77
N ARG A 114 -3.36 13.76 -20.00
CA ARG A 114 -4.52 14.58 -20.37
C ARG A 114 -5.76 13.71 -20.43
N LEU A 115 -6.80 14.07 -19.69
CA LEU A 115 -8.04 13.32 -19.62
C LEU A 115 -9.16 14.02 -20.41
N PRO A 116 -10.19 13.26 -20.86
CA PRO A 116 -11.37 13.85 -21.49
C PRO A 116 -12.02 14.92 -20.61
N THR A 117 -12.59 15.95 -21.25
CA THR A 117 -13.36 16.97 -20.54
C THR A 117 -14.70 16.44 -20.07
N GLY A 118 -15.22 16.98 -18.96
CA GLY A 118 -16.54 16.64 -18.45
C GLY A 118 -16.61 15.40 -17.57
N LEU A 119 -15.48 14.82 -17.17
CA LEU A 119 -15.44 13.76 -16.18
C LEU A 119 -15.87 14.31 -14.80
N ARG A 120 -16.57 13.48 -14.04
CA ARG A 120 -17.01 13.72 -12.67
C ARG A 120 -16.16 12.91 -11.69
N GLU A 121 -16.23 13.27 -10.43
CA GLU A 121 -15.60 12.49 -9.38
C GLU A 121 -16.11 11.05 -9.38
N SER A 122 -15.19 10.10 -9.31
CA SER A 122 -15.41 8.65 -9.37
C SER A 122 -15.83 8.11 -10.74
N ASP A 123 -15.82 8.90 -11.81
CA ASP A 123 -16.03 8.37 -13.16
C ASP A 123 -14.90 7.39 -13.53
N ARG A 124 -15.26 6.35 -14.27
CA ARG A 124 -14.32 5.40 -14.82
C ARG A 124 -13.49 6.07 -15.92
N LEU A 125 -12.18 5.91 -15.88
CA LEU A 125 -11.29 6.38 -16.95
C LEU A 125 -11.43 5.50 -18.21
N PRO A 126 -11.23 6.06 -19.40
CA PRO A 126 -11.23 5.29 -20.66
C PRO A 126 -10.25 4.12 -20.62
N GLU A 127 -9.08 4.35 -20.04
CA GLU A 127 -8.04 3.35 -19.76
C GLU A 127 -7.39 3.65 -18.40
N PRO A 128 -6.84 2.63 -17.71
CA PRO A 128 -6.09 2.87 -16.47
C PRO A 128 -4.84 3.71 -16.74
N ILE A 129 -4.56 4.67 -15.86
CA ILE A 129 -3.37 5.53 -15.94
C ILE A 129 -2.42 5.26 -14.78
N PHE A 130 -1.12 5.35 -15.04
CA PHE A 130 -0.07 5.24 -14.03
C PHE A 130 0.24 6.64 -13.46
N THR A 131 0.10 6.77 -12.16
CA THR A 131 0.25 8.06 -11.46
C THR A 131 1.24 7.93 -10.30
N PRO A 132 2.56 7.95 -10.59
CA PRO A 132 3.59 7.93 -9.55
C PRO A 132 3.62 9.26 -8.79
N ALA A 133 3.93 9.17 -7.50
CA ALA A 133 4.15 10.33 -6.65
C ALA A 133 5.40 10.13 -5.80
N THR A 134 6.10 11.21 -5.49
CA THR A 134 7.22 11.17 -4.55
C THR A 134 6.68 10.89 -3.15
N LYS A 135 7.23 9.91 -2.48
CA LYS A 135 6.90 9.66 -1.08
C LYS A 135 7.57 10.73 -0.23
N ALA A 136 6.79 11.41 0.61
CA ALA A 136 7.34 12.36 1.54
C ALA A 136 8.37 11.64 2.46
N THR A 137 9.58 12.13 2.51
CA THR A 137 10.57 11.71 3.50
C THR A 137 10.11 12.27 4.84
N SER A 138 9.69 11.40 5.74
CA SER A 138 9.43 11.72 7.16
C SER A 138 10.72 12.02 7.88
#